data_2f3d178332b2bb7b22b7863a8dd87230
#
_entry.id   2f3d178332b2bb7b22b7863a8dd87230
#
_cell.length_a   1.000
_cell.length_b   1.000
_cell.length_c   1.000
_cell.angle_alpha   90.00
_cell.angle_beta   90.00
_cell.angle_gamma   90.00
#
_symmetry.space_group_name_H-M   'P 1'
#
loop_
_entity.id
_entity.type
_entity.pdbx_description
1 polymer ?
#
loop_
_entity_poly.entity_id
_entity_poly.type
_entity_poly.pdbx_seq_one_letter_code
_entity_poly.pdbx_strand_id
1 'polypeptide(L)'
;MTDDNNTSAYGDTDADGSAPADSLASNESTATSLVEFSHSTIDVSRDESRERPRRPSFPTFEPENESFPWQALPETIRAAVIEICLNDKVAVPIAVQAVMSAVSLACQDLIWIDRGIGEKSVCSLYMLAVTDTGARKSRADSTVTSAVEAYDREKRAEHLGALEEARYSVKERQRNIVELEKDARAWRRQIRTLTIRDPESNENVIILAKAKLDEIEQELIELARQESLHRKPRLQRVLYSKIPIRQLEQSLAENWPSAGLFSDEAAGILNARGESDMSSLDKLWEGKAIDVVGRTARESFFIEDPRLTMSLMVQPIVFDRFLERKGELAKGIGFMSRVLLSRPDTPYGKRTVDTSVPRLTEWTELFNNRVRALLSHGHSDIALRSQGRKTLYFSQSAQQAWEKNFNEMERATADDGKLVYEREFVNRYGEHVARLAALFHFFERGKLDGASRADDATEREIPEATVTSAIRVVDWYLSEFKRVFNPEVAMREMALYVLKRLKQMLDERNNGQLLEPLGMGQDHSNCRVPYHELRARCSRYDLKKTAKFDQVVRWLEGRGNVAIREKDARHAGAGKQEPKSIEIKYTSKGHWRGGRQEYVFHFDL
;
A
#
# COMPACT_ATOMS: atom_id res chain seq x y z
N MET A 1 1.35 -54.93 -15.87
CA MET A 1 -0.02 -55.42 -15.63
C MET A 1 -0.89 -54.22 -15.91
N THR A 2 -1.22 -54.17 -17.16
CA THR A 2 -2.50 -54.18 -17.90
C THR A 2 -3.22 -52.83 -17.75
N ASP A 3 -3.16 -51.97 -18.75
CA ASP A 3 -4.02 -51.91 -19.97
C ASP A 3 -5.51 -51.65 -19.60
N ASP A 4 -6.16 -50.67 -20.13
CA ASP A 4 -6.68 -50.46 -21.48
C ASP A 4 -7.43 -49.11 -21.56
N ASN A 5 -7.16 -48.30 -22.54
CA ASN A 5 -7.94 -47.96 -23.73
C ASN A 5 -9.43 -47.74 -23.58
N ASN A 6 -9.97 -46.60 -23.99
CA ASN A 6 -10.90 -46.56 -25.08
C ASN A 6 -11.09 -45.19 -25.73
N THR A 7 -10.91 -45.18 -27.02
CA THR A 7 -11.19 -44.22 -28.07
C THR A 7 -12.67 -44.22 -28.49
N SER A 8 -13.20 -43.09 -28.97
CA SER A 8 -14.04 -42.93 -30.18
C SER A 8 -14.48 -41.46 -30.29
N ALA A 9 -14.15 -40.65 -31.23
CA ALA A 9 -14.34 -40.66 -32.67
C ALA A 9 -15.76 -40.22 -33.13
N TYR A 10 -15.71 -39.30 -34.10
CA TYR A 10 -16.65 -38.89 -35.13
C TYR A 10 -17.71 -37.80 -34.85
N GLY A 11 -17.63 -36.77 -35.70
CA GLY A 11 -18.66 -36.33 -36.62
C GLY A 11 -18.33 -35.04 -37.36
N ASP A 12 -17.84 -35.20 -38.56
CA ASP A 12 -17.82 -34.19 -39.63
C ASP A 12 -19.24 -33.82 -40.07
N THR A 13 -19.46 -32.57 -40.51
CA THR A 13 -20.29 -32.27 -41.67
C THR A 13 -19.85 -30.97 -42.33
N ASP A 14 -19.59 -31.14 -43.62
CA ASP A 14 -19.26 -30.20 -44.66
C ASP A 14 -20.42 -29.26 -45.05
N ALA A 15 -19.98 -28.31 -45.87
CA ALA A 15 -20.61 -27.70 -47.06
C ALA A 15 -20.78 -26.17 -46.92
N ASP A 16 -20.07 -25.42 -47.65
CA ASP A 16 -20.11 -25.11 -49.11
C ASP A 16 -20.64 -23.68 -49.35
N GLY A 17 -19.91 -22.91 -50.12
CA GLY A 17 -20.44 -22.14 -51.19
C GLY A 17 -19.94 -20.70 -51.39
N SER A 18 -18.99 -20.60 -52.34
CA SER A 18 -18.94 -19.57 -53.41
C SER A 18 -18.39 -18.17 -53.12
N ALA A 19 -17.26 -17.94 -53.73
CA ALA A 19 -16.81 -16.66 -54.25
C ALA A 19 -17.61 -16.22 -55.51
N PRO A 20 -17.52 -14.97 -55.95
CA PRO A 20 -16.70 -14.76 -57.15
C PRO A 20 -15.77 -13.55 -57.17
N ALA A 21 -14.81 -13.67 -58.07
CA ALA A 21 -13.76 -12.78 -58.48
C ALA A 21 -14.27 -11.65 -59.40
N ASP A 22 -13.31 -10.74 -59.61
CA ASP A 22 -13.05 -9.78 -60.72
C ASP A 22 -13.08 -8.33 -60.22
N SER A 23 -12.11 -7.46 -60.49
CA SER A 23 -11.32 -7.26 -61.70
C SER A 23 -10.11 -6.34 -61.44
N LEU A 24 -9.09 -6.58 -62.22
CA LEU A 24 -7.89 -5.80 -62.45
C LEU A 24 -8.18 -4.37 -62.95
N ALA A 25 -7.36 -3.39 -62.48
CA ALA A 25 -6.80 -2.39 -63.38
C ALA A 25 -5.60 -1.68 -62.73
N SER A 26 -4.49 -1.80 -63.41
CA SER A 26 -3.22 -1.09 -63.35
C SER A 26 -3.35 0.44 -63.37
N ASN A 27 -2.50 1.17 -62.67
CA ASN A 27 -1.64 2.16 -63.33
C ASN A 27 -0.50 2.67 -62.42
N GLU A 28 0.67 2.64 -62.99
CA GLU A 28 1.92 3.28 -62.56
C GLU A 28 1.75 4.80 -62.49
N SER A 29 2.41 5.47 -61.55
CA SER A 29 3.27 6.63 -61.88
C SER A 29 3.96 7.17 -60.62
N THR A 30 5.27 7.07 -60.66
CA THR A 30 6.30 7.87 -60.01
C THR A 30 5.93 9.32 -59.66
N ALA A 31 6.23 9.72 -58.40
CA ALA A 31 6.81 11.05 -58.14
C ALA A 31 7.36 11.11 -56.70
N THR A 32 8.69 11.07 -56.63
CA THR A 32 9.50 11.47 -55.48
C THR A 32 9.29 12.97 -55.22
N SER A 33 8.73 13.36 -54.08
CA SER A 33 8.79 14.71 -53.61
C SER A 33 9.53 14.79 -52.28
N LEU A 34 10.75 15.33 -52.37
CA LEU A 34 11.55 15.80 -51.25
C LEU A 34 10.75 16.91 -50.54
N VAL A 35 10.36 16.68 -49.29
CA VAL A 35 9.83 17.71 -48.42
C VAL A 35 10.99 18.35 -47.70
N GLU A 36 11.36 19.54 -48.12
CA GLU A 36 12.26 20.45 -47.41
C GLU A 36 11.56 20.89 -46.09
N PHE A 37 12.16 20.52 -44.96
CA PHE A 37 11.82 21.09 -43.68
C PHE A 37 12.39 22.51 -43.57
N SER A 38 11.57 23.52 -43.84
CA SER A 38 11.88 24.87 -43.47
C SER A 38 11.83 25.02 -41.95
N HIS A 39 12.96 25.35 -41.34
CA HIS A 39 13.04 25.82 -39.95
C HIS A 39 12.29 27.15 -39.82
N SER A 40 11.03 27.11 -39.41
CA SER A 40 10.36 28.28 -38.87
C SER A 40 10.77 28.40 -37.39
N THR A 41 11.60 29.37 -37.08
CA THR A 41 11.85 29.88 -35.74
C THR A 41 10.51 30.35 -35.17
N ILE A 42 9.92 29.53 -34.28
CA ILE A 42 8.78 29.97 -33.48
C ILE A 42 9.34 30.91 -32.41
N ASP A 43 9.03 32.18 -32.59
CA ASP A 43 9.24 33.25 -31.61
C ASP A 43 8.36 32.96 -30.39
N VAL A 44 8.98 32.37 -29.35
CA VAL A 44 8.31 32.15 -28.07
C VAL A 44 8.36 33.44 -27.29
N SER A 45 7.54 34.41 -27.71
CA SER A 45 7.13 35.52 -26.82
C SER A 45 6.35 34.87 -25.65
N ARG A 46 6.95 34.92 -24.46
CA ARG A 46 6.34 34.48 -23.21
C ARG A 46 5.02 35.23 -23.02
N ASP A 47 3.94 34.55 -23.28
CA ASP A 47 2.62 34.98 -22.84
C ASP A 47 2.54 34.70 -21.31
N GLU A 48 2.83 35.73 -20.51
CA GLU A 48 2.77 35.70 -19.04
C GLU A 48 1.33 35.66 -18.51
N SER A 49 0.32 35.52 -19.37
CA SER A 49 -1.10 35.47 -18.99
C SER A 49 -1.67 34.05 -18.87
N ARG A 50 -0.87 33.02 -18.65
CA ARG A 50 -1.44 31.72 -18.23
C ARG A 50 -2.03 31.89 -16.85
N GLU A 51 -3.33 32.17 -16.80
CA GLU A 51 -4.15 32.07 -15.59
C GLU A 51 -3.80 30.75 -14.88
N ARG A 52 -3.33 30.87 -13.65
CA ARG A 52 -3.16 29.68 -12.81
C ARG A 52 -4.51 28.99 -12.79
N PRO A 53 -4.58 27.66 -13.09
CA PRO A 53 -5.85 26.95 -13.08
C PRO A 53 -6.51 27.20 -11.72
N ARG A 54 -7.75 27.71 -11.74
CA ARG A 54 -8.53 27.99 -10.53
C ARG A 54 -8.64 26.68 -9.75
N ARG A 55 -8.24 26.71 -8.48
CA ARG A 55 -8.43 25.56 -7.61
C ARG A 55 -9.93 25.29 -7.49
N PRO A 56 -10.34 24.00 -7.54
CA PRO A 56 -11.74 23.62 -7.34
C PRO A 56 -12.28 24.09 -5.98
N SER A 57 -13.59 24.26 -5.89
CA SER A 57 -14.24 24.54 -4.61
C SER A 57 -14.08 23.33 -3.69
N PHE A 58 -13.80 23.59 -2.40
CA PHE A 58 -13.64 22.51 -1.42
C PHE A 58 -14.99 21.81 -1.18
N PRO A 59 -15.08 20.47 -1.26
CA PRO A 59 -16.34 19.75 -1.09
C PRO A 59 -16.82 19.82 0.38
N THR A 60 -18.13 20.05 0.57
CA THR A 60 -18.75 20.01 1.88
C THR A 60 -18.85 18.55 2.37
N PHE A 61 -18.33 18.28 3.55
CA PHE A 61 -18.29 16.94 4.12
C PHE A 61 -18.49 16.97 5.63
N GLU A 62 -19.55 16.35 6.09
CA GLU A 62 -19.91 16.22 7.51
C GLU A 62 -20.25 14.75 7.81
N PRO A 63 -19.24 13.90 8.05
CA PRO A 63 -19.48 12.50 8.35
C PRO A 63 -20.05 12.32 9.76
N GLU A 64 -21.14 11.57 9.88
CA GLU A 64 -21.72 11.20 11.17
C GLU A 64 -20.77 10.30 11.96
N ASN A 65 -20.45 10.68 13.20
CA ASN A 65 -19.65 9.89 14.14
C ASN A 65 -18.28 9.42 13.60
N GLU A 66 -17.63 10.22 12.73
CA GLU A 66 -16.29 9.91 12.24
C GLU A 66 -15.25 10.20 13.32
N SER A 67 -14.46 9.19 13.67
CA SER A 67 -13.38 9.31 14.64
C SER A 67 -12.04 9.68 14.04
N PHE A 68 -11.84 9.44 12.74
CA PHE A 68 -10.58 9.80 12.07
C PHE A 68 -10.46 11.32 11.93
N PRO A 69 -9.30 11.92 12.29
CA PRO A 69 -9.11 13.37 12.25
C PRO A 69 -8.82 13.85 10.80
N TRP A 70 -9.76 13.66 9.89
CA TRP A 70 -9.61 13.99 8.46
C TRP A 70 -9.30 15.48 8.20
N GLN A 71 -9.69 16.37 9.11
CA GLN A 71 -9.37 17.80 9.07
C GLN A 71 -7.85 18.07 9.25
N ALA A 72 -7.12 17.11 9.83
CA ALA A 72 -5.67 17.20 10.00
C ALA A 72 -4.90 16.90 8.70
N LEU A 73 -5.56 16.32 7.70
CA LEU A 73 -4.93 16.05 6.41
C LEU A 73 -4.69 17.36 5.63
N PRO A 74 -3.57 17.48 4.89
CA PRO A 74 -3.31 18.58 3.97
C PRO A 74 -4.41 18.75 2.91
N GLU A 75 -4.51 19.92 2.31
CA GLU A 75 -5.64 20.32 1.47
C GLU A 75 -5.92 19.35 0.33
N THR A 76 -4.94 19.06 -0.52
CA THR A 76 -5.11 18.20 -1.70
C THR A 76 -5.43 16.77 -1.29
N ILE A 77 -4.72 16.25 -0.29
CA ILE A 77 -4.93 14.91 0.27
C ILE A 77 -6.33 14.81 0.88
N ARG A 78 -6.71 15.79 1.71
CA ARG A 78 -8.01 15.87 2.37
C ARG A 78 -9.16 15.91 1.38
N ALA A 79 -9.06 16.77 0.36
CA ALA A 79 -10.10 16.93 -0.64
C ALA A 79 -10.29 15.66 -1.49
N ALA A 80 -9.20 14.98 -1.87
CA ALA A 80 -9.28 13.70 -2.57
C ALA A 80 -9.95 12.61 -1.69
N VAL A 81 -9.61 12.54 -0.40
CA VAL A 81 -10.27 11.63 0.55
C VAL A 81 -11.78 11.92 0.63
N ILE A 82 -12.17 13.19 0.74
CA ILE A 82 -13.59 13.59 0.82
C ILE A 82 -14.34 13.21 -0.46
N GLU A 83 -13.80 13.51 -1.65
CA GLU A 83 -14.42 13.14 -2.92
C GLU A 83 -14.64 11.62 -3.03
N ILE A 84 -13.65 10.81 -2.64
CA ILE A 84 -13.77 9.35 -2.63
C ILE A 84 -14.89 8.92 -1.66
N CYS A 85 -14.93 9.50 -0.46
CA CYS A 85 -15.99 9.20 0.51
C CYS A 85 -17.38 9.58 0.00
N LEU A 86 -17.52 10.74 -0.62
CA LEU A 86 -18.79 11.21 -1.19
C LEU A 86 -19.25 10.37 -2.38
N ASN A 87 -18.33 10.02 -3.28
CA ASN A 87 -18.62 9.26 -4.47
C ASN A 87 -18.93 7.78 -4.18
N ASP A 88 -18.10 7.15 -3.36
CA ASP A 88 -18.11 5.70 -3.20
C ASP A 88 -18.76 5.25 -1.89
N LYS A 89 -19.11 6.20 -1.00
CA LYS A 89 -19.72 5.93 0.31
C LYS A 89 -18.90 4.91 1.12
N VAL A 90 -17.58 5.06 1.09
CA VAL A 90 -16.64 4.27 1.89
C VAL A 90 -16.37 4.95 3.23
N ALA A 91 -15.92 4.20 4.22
CA ALA A 91 -15.46 4.77 5.48
C ALA A 91 -14.18 5.60 5.27
N VAL A 92 -14.06 6.72 6.00
CA VAL A 92 -12.93 7.66 5.85
C VAL A 92 -11.57 6.97 5.99
N PRO A 93 -11.31 6.07 6.94
CA PRO A 93 -10.00 5.42 7.06
C PRO A 93 -9.62 4.57 5.84
N ILE A 94 -10.58 4.02 5.10
CA ILE A 94 -10.33 3.27 3.85
C ILE A 94 -9.87 4.21 2.75
N ALA A 95 -10.55 5.34 2.57
CA ALA A 95 -10.16 6.37 1.61
C ALA A 95 -8.78 6.96 1.95
N VAL A 96 -8.54 7.23 3.24
CA VAL A 96 -7.23 7.70 3.73
C VAL A 96 -6.12 6.69 3.42
N GLN A 97 -6.33 5.41 3.66
CA GLN A 97 -5.34 4.39 3.33
C GLN A 97 -5.00 4.39 1.85
N ALA A 98 -6.01 4.39 0.97
CA ALA A 98 -5.79 4.41 -0.47
C ALA A 98 -4.97 5.65 -0.90
N VAL A 99 -5.42 6.85 -0.49
CA VAL A 99 -4.77 8.12 -0.83
C VAL A 99 -3.35 8.19 -0.26
N MET A 100 -3.15 7.88 1.03
CA MET A 100 -1.84 7.95 1.68
C MET A 100 -0.85 6.92 1.15
N SER A 101 -1.32 5.76 0.72
CA SER A 101 -0.47 4.75 0.07
C SER A 101 0.07 5.25 -1.27
N ALA A 102 -0.76 5.92 -2.08
CA ALA A 102 -0.32 6.55 -3.32
C ALA A 102 0.66 7.71 -3.07
N VAL A 103 0.40 8.55 -2.06
CA VAL A 103 1.32 9.62 -1.62
C VAL A 103 2.67 9.04 -1.21
N SER A 104 2.66 8.01 -0.36
CA SER A 104 3.88 7.34 0.11
C SER A 104 4.68 6.75 -1.04
N LEU A 105 4.04 6.01 -1.95
CA LEU A 105 4.68 5.43 -3.12
C LEU A 105 5.31 6.48 -4.04
N ALA A 106 4.59 7.59 -4.29
CA ALA A 106 5.07 8.64 -5.17
C ALA A 106 6.25 9.45 -4.58
N CYS A 107 6.30 9.59 -3.24
CA CYS A 107 7.31 10.41 -2.56
C CYS A 107 8.50 9.61 -2.03
N GLN A 108 8.34 8.31 -1.72
CA GLN A 108 9.33 7.51 -0.96
C GLN A 108 10.72 7.48 -1.58
N ASP A 109 10.82 7.63 -2.90
CA ASP A 109 12.09 7.61 -3.62
C ASP A 109 12.71 9.00 -3.82
N LEU A 110 11.99 10.06 -3.45
CA LEU A 110 12.38 11.45 -3.65
C LEU A 110 12.89 12.13 -2.38
N ILE A 111 12.53 11.60 -1.20
CA ILE A 111 12.78 12.28 0.07
C ILE A 111 13.31 11.35 1.18
N TRP A 112 14.05 11.99 2.10
CA TRP A 112 14.38 11.51 3.43
C TRP A 112 13.81 12.46 4.46
N ILE A 113 13.57 11.99 5.69
CA ILE A 113 13.32 12.84 6.85
C ILE A 113 14.45 12.71 7.86
N ASP A 114 15.07 13.85 8.20
CA ASP A 114 15.98 13.98 9.32
C ASP A 114 15.19 14.40 10.56
N ARG A 115 15.24 13.57 11.59
CA ARG A 115 14.53 13.80 12.86
C ARG A 115 15.32 14.63 13.87
N GLY A 116 16.53 15.09 13.50
CA GLY A 116 17.42 15.83 14.41
C GLY A 116 18.10 14.98 15.49
N ILE A 117 18.02 13.64 15.40
CA ILE A 117 18.63 12.69 16.34
C ILE A 117 19.81 11.91 15.73
N GLY A 118 20.36 12.41 14.62
CA GLY A 118 21.51 11.80 13.94
C GLY A 118 21.15 10.71 12.94
N GLU A 119 19.87 10.37 12.76
CA GLU A 119 19.41 9.35 11.82
C GLU A 119 18.38 9.91 10.82
N LYS A 120 18.58 9.57 9.54
CA LYS A 120 17.60 9.81 8.50
C LYS A 120 16.68 8.60 8.34
N SER A 121 15.40 8.85 8.22
CA SER A 121 14.40 7.81 7.95
C SER A 121 13.88 7.89 6.53
N VAL A 122 13.55 6.74 5.96
CA VAL A 122 12.78 6.62 4.72
C VAL A 122 11.34 7.07 4.94
N CYS A 123 10.65 7.49 3.90
CA CYS A 123 9.26 7.98 4.01
C CYS A 123 8.23 6.96 3.46
N SER A 124 8.55 5.68 3.52
CA SER A 124 7.60 4.61 3.15
C SER A 124 6.64 4.30 4.28
N LEU A 125 5.36 4.07 3.96
CA LEU A 125 4.32 3.69 4.93
C LEU A 125 3.88 2.24 4.72
N TYR A 126 3.59 1.55 5.84
CA TYR A 126 2.85 0.30 5.86
C TYR A 126 1.48 0.53 6.45
N MET A 127 0.43 0.22 5.68
CA MET A 127 -0.96 0.46 6.06
C MET A 127 -1.77 -0.83 5.91
N LEU A 128 -2.63 -1.09 6.89
CA LEU A 128 -3.49 -2.27 6.90
C LEU A 128 -4.91 -1.88 7.35
N ALA A 129 -5.90 -2.08 6.48
CA ALA A 129 -7.29 -1.94 6.85
C ALA A 129 -7.96 -3.31 7.02
N VAL A 130 -8.59 -3.50 8.16
CA VAL A 130 -9.44 -4.66 8.44
C VAL A 130 -10.88 -4.28 8.19
N THR A 131 -11.46 -4.76 7.09
CA THR A 131 -12.78 -4.34 6.65
C THR A 131 -13.57 -5.47 6.00
N ASP A 132 -14.89 -5.42 6.14
CA ASP A 132 -15.80 -6.45 5.65
C ASP A 132 -15.83 -6.57 4.13
N THR A 133 -16.33 -7.71 3.66
CA THR A 133 -16.69 -7.89 2.25
C THR A 133 -17.79 -6.88 1.87
N GLY A 134 -17.63 -6.23 0.70
CA GLY A 134 -18.60 -5.23 0.25
C GLY A 134 -18.42 -3.83 0.87
N ALA A 135 -17.33 -3.55 1.59
CA ALA A 135 -16.99 -2.22 2.09
C ALA A 135 -16.62 -1.22 0.97
N ARG A 136 -16.72 -1.61 -0.31
CA ARG A 136 -16.36 -0.82 -1.50
C ARG A 136 -14.88 -0.42 -1.57
N LYS A 137 -14.02 -1.15 -0.84
CA LYS A 137 -12.58 -0.89 -0.73
C LYS A 137 -11.86 -0.85 -2.08
N SER A 138 -12.17 -1.80 -2.98
CA SER A 138 -11.54 -1.86 -4.32
C SER A 138 -11.86 -0.64 -5.18
N ARG A 139 -13.02 0.03 -4.96
CA ARG A 139 -13.34 1.29 -5.65
C ARG A 139 -12.48 2.45 -5.17
N ALA A 140 -12.33 2.63 -3.86
CA ALA A 140 -11.47 3.67 -3.30
C ALA A 140 -10.02 3.47 -3.76
N ASP A 141 -9.55 2.22 -3.75
CA ASP A 141 -8.20 1.87 -4.19
C ASP A 141 -8.01 2.17 -5.69
N SER A 142 -8.91 1.71 -6.56
CA SER A 142 -8.81 1.91 -8.01
C SER A 142 -8.81 3.38 -8.44
N THR A 143 -9.48 4.27 -7.69
CA THR A 143 -9.52 5.70 -7.99
C THR A 143 -8.12 6.33 -7.92
N VAL A 144 -7.32 5.95 -6.94
CA VAL A 144 -5.97 6.50 -6.73
C VAL A 144 -4.88 5.67 -7.39
N THR A 145 -5.05 4.35 -7.51
CA THR A 145 -4.06 3.48 -8.16
C THR A 145 -4.04 3.65 -9.68
N SER A 146 -5.09 4.19 -10.30
CA SER A 146 -5.18 4.42 -11.74
C SER A 146 -3.99 5.22 -12.31
N ALA A 147 -3.52 6.26 -11.58
CA ALA A 147 -2.37 7.06 -11.96
C ALA A 147 -1.07 6.24 -11.87
N VAL A 148 -0.92 5.43 -10.83
CA VAL A 148 0.25 4.54 -10.62
C VAL A 148 0.29 3.45 -11.68
N GLU A 149 -0.87 2.83 -11.98
CA GLU A 149 -0.99 1.80 -13.02
C GLU A 149 -0.69 2.35 -14.42
N ALA A 150 -1.12 3.58 -14.71
CA ALA A 150 -0.80 4.24 -15.96
C ALA A 150 0.72 4.44 -16.11
N TYR A 151 1.38 4.92 -15.06
CA TYR A 151 2.84 5.03 -15.00
C TYR A 151 3.54 3.67 -15.17
N ASP A 152 3.10 2.63 -14.45
CA ASP A 152 3.68 1.28 -14.55
C ASP A 152 3.53 0.70 -15.97
N ARG A 153 2.41 0.96 -16.67
CA ARG A 153 2.22 0.56 -18.07
C ARG A 153 3.16 1.31 -19.02
N GLU A 154 3.34 2.60 -18.83
CA GLU A 154 4.28 3.43 -19.59
C GLU A 154 5.72 2.90 -19.45
N LYS A 155 6.17 2.66 -18.21
CA LYS A 155 7.51 2.13 -17.94
C LYS A 155 7.74 0.73 -18.48
N ARG A 156 6.70 -0.11 -18.56
CA ARG A 156 6.79 -1.42 -19.23
C ARG A 156 6.96 -1.28 -20.73
N ALA A 157 6.26 -0.33 -21.37
CA ALA A 157 6.39 -0.09 -22.81
C ALA A 157 7.80 0.44 -23.14
N GLU A 158 8.30 1.42 -22.38
CA GLU A 158 9.68 1.93 -22.50
C GLU A 158 10.72 0.80 -22.35
N HIS A 159 10.54 -0.05 -21.33
CA HIS A 159 11.44 -1.17 -21.07
C HIS A 159 11.49 -2.18 -22.23
N LEU A 160 10.35 -2.49 -22.85
CA LEU A 160 10.31 -3.38 -24.01
C LEU A 160 11.11 -2.81 -25.17
N GLY A 161 10.97 -1.50 -25.49
CA GLY A 161 11.78 -0.81 -26.47
C GLY A 161 13.27 -0.88 -26.15
N ALA A 162 13.65 -0.54 -24.92
CA ALA A 162 15.04 -0.61 -24.47
C ALA A 162 15.64 -2.04 -24.53
N LEU A 163 14.83 -3.07 -24.27
CA LEU A 163 15.26 -4.47 -24.42
C LEU A 163 15.50 -4.84 -25.88
N GLU A 164 14.69 -4.36 -26.82
CA GLU A 164 14.88 -4.60 -28.24
C GLU A 164 16.15 -3.91 -28.76
N GLU A 165 16.36 -2.65 -28.38
CA GLU A 165 17.59 -1.91 -28.70
C GLU A 165 18.84 -2.61 -28.13
N ALA A 166 18.79 -3.02 -26.86
CA ALA A 166 19.86 -3.76 -26.22
C ALA A 166 20.17 -5.09 -26.94
N ARG A 167 19.12 -5.82 -27.34
CA ARG A 167 19.29 -7.08 -28.12
C ARG A 167 19.92 -6.83 -29.48
N TYR A 168 19.53 -5.74 -30.14
CA TYR A 168 20.10 -5.36 -31.43
C TYR A 168 21.58 -5.00 -31.28
N SER A 169 21.94 -4.16 -30.34
CA SER A 169 23.32 -3.73 -30.08
C SER A 169 24.23 -4.90 -29.68
N VAL A 170 23.74 -5.88 -28.91
CA VAL A 170 24.49 -7.10 -28.58
C VAL A 170 24.73 -7.95 -29.84
N LYS A 171 23.72 -8.12 -30.70
CA LYS A 171 23.87 -8.88 -31.94
C LYS A 171 24.85 -8.21 -32.93
N GLU A 172 24.80 -6.90 -33.06
CA GLU A 172 25.71 -6.13 -33.90
C GLU A 172 27.14 -6.26 -33.40
N ARG A 173 27.35 -6.05 -32.10
CA ARG A 173 28.67 -6.22 -31.47
C ARG A 173 29.23 -7.64 -31.66
N GLN A 174 28.38 -8.66 -31.49
CA GLN A 174 28.78 -10.05 -31.69
C GLN A 174 29.20 -10.31 -33.14
N ARG A 175 28.54 -9.70 -34.13
CA ARG A 175 28.96 -9.79 -35.56
C ARG A 175 30.33 -9.15 -35.78
N ASN A 176 30.54 -7.96 -35.21
CA ASN A 176 31.83 -7.25 -35.32
C ASN A 176 32.96 -8.06 -34.68
N ILE A 177 32.74 -8.66 -33.51
CA ILE A 177 33.73 -9.55 -32.87
C ILE A 177 34.09 -10.73 -33.78
N VAL A 178 33.10 -11.41 -34.36
CA VAL A 178 33.33 -12.55 -35.24
C VAL A 178 34.13 -12.14 -36.50
N GLU A 179 33.86 -10.96 -37.06
CA GLU A 179 34.55 -10.41 -38.22
C GLU A 179 36.00 -10.06 -37.88
N LEU A 180 36.25 -9.33 -36.82
CA LEU A 180 37.60 -9.00 -36.33
C LEU A 180 38.41 -10.25 -35.95
N GLU A 181 37.80 -11.25 -35.33
CA GLU A 181 38.48 -12.54 -35.07
C GLU A 181 38.90 -13.26 -36.37
N LYS A 182 38.07 -13.20 -37.41
CA LYS A 182 38.39 -13.76 -38.71
C LYS A 182 39.59 -13.04 -39.32
N ASP A 183 39.62 -11.72 -39.26
CA ASP A 183 40.73 -10.91 -39.77
C ASP A 183 42.00 -11.12 -38.95
N ALA A 184 41.94 -11.17 -37.65
CA ALA A 184 43.08 -11.51 -36.81
C ALA A 184 43.68 -12.87 -37.15
N ARG A 185 42.84 -13.89 -37.42
CA ARG A 185 43.30 -15.22 -37.88
C ARG A 185 43.95 -15.17 -39.27
N ALA A 186 43.47 -14.32 -40.16
CA ALA A 186 44.07 -14.12 -41.48
C ALA A 186 45.46 -13.47 -41.39
N TRP A 187 45.60 -12.39 -40.61
CA TRP A 187 46.85 -11.70 -40.36
C TRP A 187 47.88 -12.61 -39.66
N ARG A 188 47.49 -13.36 -38.64
CA ARG A 188 48.40 -14.36 -38.00
C ARG A 188 48.89 -15.41 -38.96
N ARG A 189 48.05 -15.90 -39.89
CA ARG A 189 48.47 -16.84 -40.97
C ARG A 189 49.43 -16.19 -41.93
N GLN A 190 49.21 -14.96 -42.35
CA GLN A 190 50.07 -14.21 -43.26
C GLN A 190 51.44 -13.97 -42.64
N ILE A 191 51.50 -13.49 -41.39
CA ILE A 191 52.73 -13.29 -40.63
C ILE A 191 53.53 -14.59 -40.57
N ARG A 192 52.87 -15.69 -40.19
CA ARG A 192 53.52 -17.01 -40.15
C ARG A 192 54.10 -17.45 -41.51
N THR A 193 53.38 -17.23 -42.59
CA THR A 193 53.81 -17.60 -43.93
C THR A 193 55.02 -16.77 -44.36
N LEU A 194 54.99 -15.45 -44.11
CA LEU A 194 56.13 -14.55 -44.46
C LEU A 194 57.36 -14.85 -43.61
N THR A 195 57.20 -15.15 -42.33
CA THR A 195 58.32 -15.52 -41.45
C THR A 195 58.98 -16.83 -41.80
N ILE A 196 58.23 -17.81 -42.34
CA ILE A 196 58.78 -19.12 -42.78
C ILE A 196 59.48 -19.04 -44.15
N ARG A 197 59.02 -18.20 -45.10
CA ARG A 197 59.53 -18.13 -46.44
C ARG A 197 60.88 -17.39 -46.58
N ASP A 198 60.96 -16.19 -46.05
CA ASP A 198 62.17 -15.36 -46.08
C ASP A 198 61.98 -14.17 -45.09
N PRO A 199 62.45 -14.31 -43.89
CA PRO A 199 62.25 -13.29 -42.86
C PRO A 199 63.01 -11.99 -43.14
N GLU A 200 64.18 -12.04 -43.71
CA GLU A 200 65.02 -10.86 -43.97
C GLU A 200 64.46 -9.97 -45.10
N SER A 201 64.03 -10.55 -46.19
CA SER A 201 63.40 -9.80 -47.32
C SER A 201 62.00 -9.27 -47.00
N ASN A 202 61.32 -9.83 -46.02
CA ASN A 202 59.93 -9.46 -45.64
C ASN A 202 59.84 -8.70 -44.37
N GLU A 203 60.92 -8.24 -43.72
CA GLU A 203 60.93 -7.64 -42.39
C GLU A 203 59.94 -6.46 -42.23
N ASN A 204 59.97 -5.50 -43.19
CA ASN A 204 59.04 -4.34 -43.13
C ASN A 204 57.56 -4.75 -43.29
N VAL A 205 57.29 -5.77 -44.11
CA VAL A 205 55.91 -6.28 -44.31
C VAL A 205 55.44 -7.04 -43.11
N ILE A 206 56.35 -7.76 -42.42
CA ILE A 206 56.02 -8.44 -41.14
C ILE A 206 55.77 -7.46 -40.06
N ILE A 207 56.53 -6.36 -39.95
CA ILE A 207 56.30 -5.28 -38.95
C ILE A 207 54.93 -4.63 -39.18
N LEU A 208 54.60 -4.30 -40.44
CA LEU A 208 53.30 -3.69 -40.76
C LEU A 208 52.13 -4.64 -40.45
N ALA A 209 52.28 -5.93 -40.79
CA ALA A 209 51.27 -6.95 -40.53
C ALA A 209 51.07 -7.19 -39.03
N LYS A 210 52.14 -7.14 -38.21
CA LYS A 210 52.03 -7.19 -36.74
C LYS A 210 51.34 -5.97 -36.19
N ALA A 211 51.67 -4.75 -36.65
CA ALA A 211 50.99 -3.54 -36.22
C ALA A 211 49.47 -3.59 -36.49
N LYS A 212 49.08 -4.13 -37.68
CA LYS A 212 47.65 -4.34 -37.98
C LYS A 212 47.00 -5.39 -37.10
N LEU A 213 47.70 -6.47 -36.77
CA LEU A 213 47.19 -7.48 -35.84
C LEU A 213 46.99 -6.90 -34.44
N ASP A 214 47.94 -6.12 -33.93
CA ASP A 214 47.87 -5.46 -32.63
C ASP A 214 46.69 -4.47 -32.56
N GLU A 215 46.43 -3.72 -33.65
CA GLU A 215 45.28 -2.82 -33.76
C GLU A 215 43.94 -3.60 -33.60
N ILE A 216 43.80 -4.72 -34.32
CA ILE A 216 42.60 -5.58 -34.23
C ILE A 216 42.47 -6.21 -32.83
N GLU A 217 43.55 -6.66 -32.23
CA GLU A 217 43.53 -7.24 -30.88
C GLU A 217 43.15 -6.22 -29.83
N GLN A 218 43.57 -4.97 -29.95
CA GLN A 218 43.13 -3.87 -29.07
C GLN A 218 41.63 -3.55 -29.23
N GLU A 219 41.14 -3.57 -30.48
CA GLU A 219 39.70 -3.36 -30.73
C GLU A 219 38.84 -4.49 -30.14
N LEU A 220 39.30 -5.76 -30.26
CA LEU A 220 38.65 -6.90 -29.61
C LEU A 220 38.60 -6.78 -28.07
N ILE A 221 39.70 -6.31 -27.46
CA ILE A 221 39.77 -6.08 -26.00
C ILE A 221 38.78 -5.00 -25.61
N GLU A 222 38.70 -3.91 -26.36
CA GLU A 222 37.76 -2.82 -26.07
C GLU A 222 36.30 -3.27 -26.23
N LEU A 223 35.97 -4.04 -27.26
CA LEU A 223 34.62 -4.62 -27.41
C LEU A 223 34.26 -5.59 -26.30
N ALA A 224 35.20 -6.42 -25.84
CA ALA A 224 35.02 -7.31 -24.70
C ALA A 224 34.82 -6.53 -23.39
N ARG A 225 35.53 -5.41 -23.20
CA ARG A 225 35.35 -4.49 -22.08
C ARG A 225 33.97 -3.87 -22.10
N GLN A 226 33.50 -3.40 -23.26
CA GLN A 226 32.16 -2.84 -23.43
C GLN A 226 31.07 -3.87 -23.16
N GLU A 227 31.27 -5.13 -23.55
CA GLU A 227 30.34 -6.22 -23.22
C GLU A 227 30.23 -6.46 -21.72
N SER A 228 31.37 -6.44 -21.00
CA SER A 228 31.38 -6.59 -19.53
C SER A 228 30.70 -5.44 -18.78
N LEU A 229 30.68 -4.25 -19.36
CA LEU A 229 30.03 -3.06 -18.84
C LEU A 229 28.55 -2.95 -19.23
N HIS A 230 28.11 -3.73 -20.24
CA HIS A 230 26.75 -3.67 -20.74
C HIS A 230 25.76 -4.27 -19.73
N ARG A 231 25.05 -3.40 -19.03
CA ARG A 231 23.99 -3.82 -18.10
C ARG A 231 22.67 -3.97 -18.85
N LYS A 232 21.96 -5.05 -18.55
CA LYS A 232 20.59 -5.27 -19.02
C LYS A 232 19.70 -4.11 -18.57
N PRO A 233 18.87 -3.53 -19.45
CA PRO A 233 17.88 -2.54 -19.02
C PRO A 233 17.03 -3.07 -17.88
N ARG A 234 16.82 -2.28 -16.84
CA ARG A 234 16.00 -2.65 -15.68
C ARG A 234 14.60 -2.09 -15.84
N LEU A 235 13.60 -2.91 -15.51
CA LEU A 235 12.21 -2.47 -15.53
C LEU A 235 11.93 -1.61 -14.29
N GLN A 236 11.48 -0.38 -14.49
CA GLN A 236 10.95 0.47 -13.41
C GLN A 236 9.53 0.05 -13.03
N ARG A 237 9.39 -1.15 -12.46
CA ARG A 237 8.12 -1.65 -11.97
C ARG A 237 7.86 -1.13 -10.57
N VAL A 238 6.80 -0.35 -10.40
CA VAL A 238 6.48 0.31 -9.12
C VAL A 238 5.29 -0.30 -8.39
N LEU A 239 4.48 -1.18 -9.02
CA LEU A 239 3.28 -1.73 -8.41
C LEU A 239 3.24 -3.26 -8.44
N TYR A 240 2.99 -3.85 -7.27
CA TYR A 240 2.78 -5.27 -7.06
C TYR A 240 1.49 -5.50 -6.25
N SER A 241 0.72 -6.54 -6.57
CA SER A 241 -0.54 -6.86 -5.87
C SER A 241 -0.56 -8.26 -5.24
N LYS A 242 -0.11 -9.27 -5.97
CA LYS A 242 -0.05 -10.67 -5.52
C LYS A 242 1.32 -11.22 -5.81
N ILE A 243 2.19 -11.20 -4.82
CA ILE A 243 3.56 -11.68 -4.95
C ILE A 243 4.03 -12.27 -3.62
N PRO A 244 4.69 -13.43 -3.59
CA PRO A 244 5.40 -13.91 -2.42
C PRO A 244 6.55 -12.96 -2.04
N ILE A 245 6.83 -12.79 -0.75
CA ILE A 245 7.83 -11.82 -0.27
C ILE A 245 9.21 -12.09 -0.88
N ARG A 246 9.63 -13.36 -0.94
CA ARG A 246 10.91 -13.73 -1.57
C ARG A 246 11.02 -13.31 -3.04
N GLN A 247 9.92 -13.44 -3.81
CA GLN A 247 9.88 -13.03 -5.21
C GLN A 247 9.83 -11.50 -5.34
N LEU A 248 9.20 -10.80 -4.39
CA LEU A 248 9.22 -9.35 -4.31
C LEU A 248 10.65 -8.85 -4.09
N GLU A 249 11.37 -9.42 -3.12
CA GLU A 249 12.78 -9.10 -2.87
C GLU A 249 13.64 -9.30 -4.11
N GLN A 250 13.52 -10.46 -4.76
CA GLN A 250 14.24 -10.74 -6.00
C GLN A 250 13.88 -9.72 -7.11
N SER A 251 12.60 -9.39 -7.25
CA SER A 251 12.16 -8.41 -8.24
C SER A 251 12.67 -6.99 -7.93
N LEU A 252 12.77 -6.59 -6.65
CA LEU A 252 13.38 -5.33 -6.26
C LEU A 252 14.89 -5.29 -6.56
N ALA A 253 15.59 -6.43 -6.42
CA ALA A 253 17.00 -6.53 -6.73
C ALA A 253 17.28 -6.48 -8.24
N GLU A 254 16.50 -7.19 -9.03
CA GLU A 254 16.71 -7.32 -10.50
C GLU A 254 16.16 -6.13 -11.29
N ASN A 255 15.06 -5.53 -10.81
CA ASN A 255 14.36 -4.45 -11.48
C ASN A 255 14.60 -3.11 -10.75
N TRP A 256 13.54 -2.51 -10.20
CA TRP A 256 13.60 -1.22 -9.53
C TRP A 256 13.40 -1.40 -8.02
N PRO A 257 14.34 -0.93 -7.17
CA PRO A 257 14.29 -1.17 -5.72
C PRO A 257 13.34 -0.22 -4.97
N SER A 258 12.37 0.37 -5.64
CA SER A 258 11.33 1.21 -5.05
C SER A 258 9.97 0.80 -5.59
N ALA A 259 9.06 0.34 -4.71
CA ALA A 259 7.77 -0.16 -5.14
C ALA A 259 6.68 -0.03 -4.08
N GLY A 260 5.44 -0.25 -4.50
CA GLY A 260 4.26 -0.46 -3.66
C GLY A 260 3.76 -1.91 -3.74
N LEU A 261 3.43 -2.48 -2.61
CA LEU A 261 2.70 -3.74 -2.47
C LEU A 261 1.27 -3.45 -2.06
N PHE A 262 0.36 -3.32 -3.05
CA PHE A 262 -1.03 -2.97 -2.83
C PHE A 262 -1.93 -4.17 -3.09
N SER A 263 -2.70 -4.55 -2.07
CA SER A 263 -3.59 -5.71 -2.16
C SER A 263 -4.88 -5.49 -1.39
N ASP A 264 -6.00 -5.56 -2.09
CA ASP A 264 -7.35 -5.51 -1.52
C ASP A 264 -7.82 -6.87 -0.96
N GLU A 265 -7.03 -7.94 -1.21
CA GLU A 265 -7.20 -9.30 -0.69
C GLU A 265 -5.88 -9.86 -0.13
N ALA A 266 -5.33 -9.22 0.90
CA ALA A 266 -4.00 -9.52 1.42
C ALA A 266 -3.89 -10.79 2.27
N ALA A 267 -4.87 -11.69 2.24
CA ALA A 267 -4.86 -12.95 2.99
C ALA A 267 -3.59 -13.79 2.75
N GLY A 268 -3.11 -13.83 1.49
CA GLY A 268 -1.89 -14.54 1.11
C GLY A 268 -0.62 -13.95 1.74
N ILE A 269 -0.56 -12.63 1.87
CA ILE A 269 0.58 -11.91 2.43
C ILE A 269 0.65 -12.11 3.95
N LEU A 270 -0.47 -11.95 4.67
CA LEU A 270 -0.53 -12.17 6.12
C LEU A 270 -0.31 -13.63 6.51
N ASN A 271 -0.71 -14.58 5.67
CA ASN A 271 -0.47 -16.00 5.88
C ASN A 271 0.92 -16.46 5.39
N ALA A 272 1.77 -15.53 4.92
CA ALA A 272 3.13 -15.83 4.47
C ALA A 272 3.91 -16.71 5.47
N ARG A 273 4.76 -17.60 4.95
CA ARG A 273 5.16 -18.84 5.61
C ARG A 273 6.30 -18.73 6.63
N GLY A 274 6.57 -17.60 7.26
CA GLY A 274 7.63 -17.62 8.26
C GLY A 274 7.98 -16.30 8.91
N GLU A 275 8.79 -16.39 9.94
CA GLU A 275 9.45 -15.27 10.60
C GLU A 275 10.32 -14.47 9.62
N SER A 276 10.96 -15.18 8.67
CA SER A 276 11.82 -14.56 7.66
C SER A 276 11.09 -13.54 6.79
N ASP A 277 9.83 -13.84 6.38
CA ASP A 277 9.07 -12.92 5.53
C ASP A 277 8.71 -11.62 6.25
N MET A 278 8.33 -11.71 7.53
CA MET A 278 8.05 -10.53 8.37
C MET A 278 9.32 -9.73 8.65
N SER A 279 10.43 -10.42 8.97
CA SER A 279 11.73 -9.79 9.18
C SER A 279 12.23 -9.07 7.92
N SER A 280 11.99 -9.64 6.74
CA SER A 280 12.29 -9.01 5.45
C SER A 280 11.46 -7.73 5.24
N LEU A 281 10.16 -7.79 5.53
CA LEU A 281 9.29 -6.60 5.46
C LEU A 281 9.75 -5.51 6.43
N ASP A 282 10.24 -5.86 7.63
CA ASP A 282 10.78 -4.91 8.58
C ASP A 282 12.03 -4.19 8.05
N LYS A 283 12.96 -4.94 7.43
CA LYS A 283 14.15 -4.36 6.78
C LYS A 283 13.76 -3.45 5.62
N LEU A 284 12.79 -3.85 4.79
CA LEU A 284 12.27 -3.05 3.69
C LEU A 284 11.61 -1.76 4.19
N TRP A 285 10.89 -1.80 5.32
CA TRP A 285 10.31 -0.62 5.95
C TRP A 285 11.38 0.37 6.45
N GLU A 286 12.48 -0.16 6.98
CA GLU A 286 13.62 0.64 7.43
C GLU A 286 14.50 1.15 6.27
N GLY A 287 14.29 0.65 5.04
CA GLY A 287 15.13 0.98 3.89
C GLY A 287 16.53 0.41 3.97
N LYS A 288 16.74 -0.61 4.81
CA LYS A 288 18.03 -1.29 4.99
C LYS A 288 18.34 -2.21 3.83
N ALA A 289 19.59 -2.27 3.44
CA ALA A 289 20.06 -3.22 2.44
C ALA A 289 19.73 -4.67 2.85
N ILE A 290 19.38 -5.48 1.87
CA ILE A 290 19.04 -6.90 2.06
C ILE A 290 20.02 -7.72 1.22
N ASP A 291 20.83 -8.52 1.90
CA ASP A 291 21.72 -9.49 1.28
C ASP A 291 21.12 -10.89 1.46
N VAL A 292 20.89 -11.55 0.34
CA VAL A 292 20.31 -12.87 0.31
C VAL A 292 21.24 -13.82 -0.41
N VAL A 293 21.78 -14.79 0.34
CA VAL A 293 22.59 -15.88 -0.17
C VAL A 293 21.69 -17.10 -0.39
N GLY A 294 21.46 -17.47 -1.65
CA GLY A 294 20.73 -18.66 -2.06
C GLY A 294 21.64 -19.86 -2.27
N ARG A 295 21.07 -21.00 -2.63
CA ARG A 295 21.82 -22.21 -2.99
C ARG A 295 22.56 -22.09 -4.33
N THR A 296 22.05 -21.22 -5.20
CA THR A 296 22.61 -20.94 -6.52
C THR A 296 22.87 -19.47 -6.69
N ALA A 297 23.73 -19.09 -7.62
CA ALA A 297 23.99 -17.68 -7.98
C ALA A 297 22.71 -16.95 -8.42
N ARG A 298 21.75 -17.66 -9.03
CA ARG A 298 20.45 -17.09 -9.43
C ARG A 298 19.52 -16.79 -8.26
N GLU A 299 19.67 -17.50 -7.15
CA GLU A 299 18.89 -17.32 -5.93
C GLU A 299 19.52 -16.32 -4.98
N SER A 300 20.78 -15.93 -5.26
CA SER A 300 21.53 -14.95 -4.46
C SER A 300 21.37 -13.57 -5.08
N PHE A 301 21.01 -12.59 -4.26
CA PHE A 301 20.84 -11.21 -4.72
C PHE A 301 21.06 -10.21 -3.57
N PHE A 302 21.35 -8.99 -3.95
CA PHE A 302 21.53 -7.86 -3.06
C PHE A 302 20.61 -6.72 -3.45
N ILE A 303 19.89 -6.17 -2.48
CA ILE A 303 19.04 -5.00 -2.66
C ILE A 303 19.69 -3.85 -1.91
N GLU A 304 20.22 -2.91 -2.64
CA GLU A 304 20.74 -1.68 -2.09
C GLU A 304 19.62 -0.65 -1.98
N ASP A 305 19.51 0.00 -0.81
CA ASP A 305 18.63 1.14 -0.58
C ASP A 305 17.15 0.92 -1.02
N PRO A 306 16.49 -0.15 -0.53
CA PRO A 306 15.11 -0.46 -0.93
C PRO A 306 14.10 0.56 -0.40
N ARG A 307 12.99 0.70 -1.13
CA ARG A 307 11.80 1.46 -0.71
C ARG A 307 10.56 0.61 -0.96
N LEU A 308 9.79 0.41 0.09
CA LEU A 308 8.54 -0.33 -0.04
C LEU A 308 7.42 0.39 0.70
N THR A 309 6.39 0.80 -0.03
CA THR A 309 5.10 1.17 0.53
C THR A 309 4.18 -0.03 0.51
N MET A 310 3.48 -0.31 1.61
CA MET A 310 2.55 -1.42 1.70
C MET A 310 1.13 -0.92 2.01
N SER A 311 0.17 -1.32 1.19
CA SER A 311 -1.26 -1.05 1.38
C SER A 311 -2.03 -2.36 1.32
N LEU A 312 -2.41 -2.88 2.47
CA LEU A 312 -3.09 -4.16 2.59
C LEU A 312 -4.51 -3.97 3.12
N MET A 313 -5.46 -4.67 2.51
CA MET A 313 -6.83 -4.73 3.00
C MET A 313 -7.23 -6.19 3.19
N VAL A 314 -7.78 -6.51 4.35
CA VAL A 314 -8.16 -7.88 4.72
C VAL A 314 -9.53 -7.92 5.35
N GLN A 315 -10.15 -9.09 5.26
CA GLN A 315 -11.40 -9.37 5.95
C GLN A 315 -11.15 -9.63 7.44
N PRO A 316 -12.07 -9.25 8.36
CA PRO A 316 -11.93 -9.50 9.78
C PRO A 316 -11.60 -10.95 10.13
N ILE A 317 -12.27 -11.91 9.50
CA ILE A 317 -12.03 -13.34 9.72
C ILE A 317 -10.58 -13.77 9.41
N VAL A 318 -9.97 -13.16 8.38
CA VAL A 318 -8.57 -13.45 7.99
C VAL A 318 -7.62 -12.85 9.00
N PHE A 319 -7.86 -11.60 9.38
CA PHE A 319 -7.04 -10.88 10.34
C PHE A 319 -7.11 -11.52 11.75
N ASP A 320 -8.30 -11.86 12.23
CA ASP A 320 -8.47 -12.52 13.52
C ASP A 320 -7.76 -13.89 13.57
N ARG A 321 -7.82 -14.66 12.47
CA ARG A 321 -7.04 -15.91 12.34
C ARG A 321 -5.52 -15.67 12.31
N PHE A 322 -5.08 -14.59 11.68
CA PHE A 322 -3.67 -14.20 11.70
C PHE A 322 -3.23 -13.88 13.13
N LEU A 323 -4.00 -13.08 13.85
CA LEU A 323 -3.71 -12.75 15.26
C LEU A 323 -3.67 -14.00 16.16
N GLU A 324 -4.60 -14.93 15.98
CA GLU A 324 -4.63 -16.19 16.75
C GLU A 324 -3.39 -17.08 16.51
N ARG A 325 -2.87 -17.10 15.29
CA ARG A 325 -1.77 -17.98 14.92
C ARG A 325 -0.39 -17.33 15.07
N LYS A 326 -0.30 -16.04 14.80
CA LYS A 326 0.98 -15.33 14.65
C LYS A 326 1.01 -13.97 15.34
N GLY A 327 -0.06 -13.57 16.04
CA GLY A 327 -0.16 -12.23 16.61
C GLY A 327 0.95 -11.91 17.60
N GLU A 328 1.25 -12.83 18.52
CA GLU A 328 2.35 -12.70 19.48
C GLU A 328 3.71 -12.60 18.76
N LEU A 329 3.93 -13.44 17.74
CA LEU A 329 5.16 -13.41 16.94
C LEU A 329 5.27 -12.09 16.18
N ALA A 330 4.23 -11.69 15.43
CA ALA A 330 4.21 -10.46 14.64
C ALA A 330 4.40 -9.21 15.50
N LYS A 331 3.92 -9.25 16.74
CA LYS A 331 4.14 -8.23 17.76
C LYS A 331 5.59 -8.27 18.23
N GLY A 332 6.09 -9.44 18.66
CA GLY A 332 7.42 -9.63 19.22
C GLY A 332 8.56 -9.24 18.27
N ILE A 333 8.46 -9.53 16.97
CA ILE A 333 9.46 -9.12 15.96
C ILE A 333 9.28 -7.66 15.51
N GLY A 334 8.22 -6.97 15.93
CA GLY A 334 7.99 -5.56 15.64
C GLY A 334 7.31 -5.27 14.30
N PHE A 335 6.80 -6.27 13.58
CA PHE A 335 6.09 -6.05 12.32
C PHE A 335 4.83 -5.19 12.52
N MET A 336 3.99 -5.53 13.51
CA MET A 336 2.75 -4.79 13.75
C MET A 336 2.98 -3.33 14.20
N SER A 337 4.10 -3.04 14.86
CA SER A 337 4.45 -1.67 15.28
C SER A 337 4.80 -0.75 14.11
N ARG A 338 5.16 -1.31 12.95
CA ARG A 338 5.46 -0.58 11.72
C ARG A 338 4.24 -0.36 10.84
N VAL A 339 3.10 -0.97 11.21
CA VAL A 339 1.86 -0.94 10.42
C VAL A 339 0.87 0.05 11.03
N LEU A 340 0.42 1.01 10.23
CA LEU A 340 -0.71 1.89 10.54
C LEU A 340 -2.01 1.09 10.31
N LEU A 341 -2.50 0.48 11.39
CA LEU A 341 -3.66 -0.41 11.39
C LEU A 341 -4.95 0.38 11.58
N SER A 342 -5.97 0.06 10.79
CA SER A 342 -7.33 0.56 10.96
C SER A 342 -8.36 -0.57 10.91
N ARG A 343 -9.43 -0.44 11.71
CA ARG A 343 -10.58 -1.36 11.69
C ARG A 343 -11.89 -0.55 11.65
N PRO A 344 -12.16 0.14 10.52
CA PRO A 344 -13.32 1.01 10.40
C PRO A 344 -14.62 0.21 10.35
N ASP A 345 -15.67 0.79 10.92
CA ASP A 345 -17.03 0.26 10.79
C ASP A 345 -17.51 0.47 9.35
N THR A 346 -18.13 -0.58 8.79
CA THR A 346 -18.72 -0.49 7.45
C THR A 346 -20.11 0.16 7.56
N PRO A 347 -20.38 1.27 6.83
CA PRO A 347 -21.67 1.98 6.92
C PRO A 347 -22.79 1.24 6.17
N TYR A 348 -23.08 0.00 6.57
CA TYR A 348 -24.19 -0.77 6.01
C TYR A 348 -25.53 -0.07 6.22
N GLY A 349 -26.41 -0.13 5.20
CA GLY A 349 -27.74 0.50 5.23
C GLY A 349 -27.77 2.01 4.95
N LYS A 350 -26.60 2.70 4.98
CA LYS A 350 -26.49 4.16 4.74
C LYS A 350 -26.00 4.51 3.33
N ARG A 351 -25.72 3.53 2.47
CA ARG A 351 -25.10 3.71 1.15
C ARG A 351 -26.13 3.79 0.02
N THR A 352 -27.00 4.76 0.10
CA THR A 352 -27.96 5.06 -0.97
C THR A 352 -27.22 5.59 -2.21
N VAL A 353 -27.72 5.25 -3.39
CA VAL A 353 -27.22 5.75 -4.67
C VAL A 353 -28.23 6.76 -5.19
N ASP A 354 -27.76 7.96 -5.49
CA ASP A 354 -28.51 8.97 -6.22
C ASP A 354 -27.79 9.25 -7.54
N THR A 355 -28.38 8.82 -8.64
CA THR A 355 -27.82 9.00 -9.98
C THR A 355 -28.03 10.38 -10.56
N SER A 356 -28.83 11.23 -9.91
CA SER A 356 -29.03 12.63 -10.30
C SER A 356 -27.87 13.53 -9.87
N VAL A 357 -27.07 13.10 -8.87
CA VAL A 357 -25.89 13.81 -8.40
C VAL A 357 -24.67 13.37 -9.20
N PRO A 358 -24.02 14.29 -9.95
CA PRO A 358 -22.81 13.97 -10.69
C PRO A 358 -21.68 13.56 -9.75
N ARG A 359 -20.79 12.66 -10.19
CA ARG A 359 -19.59 12.31 -9.45
C ARG A 359 -18.63 13.50 -9.41
N LEU A 360 -18.05 13.74 -8.26
CA LEU A 360 -16.98 14.71 -8.08
C LEU A 360 -15.66 14.08 -8.53
N THR A 361 -14.90 14.75 -9.39
CA THR A 361 -13.61 14.22 -9.90
C THR A 361 -12.47 15.22 -9.83
N GLU A 362 -12.76 16.49 -9.62
CA GLU A 362 -11.80 17.58 -9.76
C GLU A 362 -10.59 17.43 -8.82
N TRP A 363 -10.81 17.10 -7.57
CA TRP A 363 -9.74 16.94 -6.60
C TRP A 363 -9.01 15.60 -6.74
N THR A 364 -9.70 14.53 -7.10
CA THR A 364 -9.07 13.23 -7.38
C THR A 364 -8.23 13.30 -8.66
N GLU A 365 -8.64 14.06 -9.67
CA GLU A 365 -7.83 14.32 -10.87
C GLU A 365 -6.58 15.15 -10.52
N LEU A 366 -6.73 16.23 -9.75
CA LEU A 366 -5.61 17.05 -9.29
C LEU A 366 -4.61 16.21 -8.48
N PHE A 367 -5.12 15.37 -7.58
CA PHE A 367 -4.33 14.43 -6.80
C PHE A 367 -3.57 13.43 -7.69
N ASN A 368 -4.26 12.78 -8.62
CA ASN A 368 -3.67 11.78 -9.52
C ASN A 368 -2.62 12.39 -10.45
N ASN A 369 -2.85 13.63 -10.94
CA ASN A 369 -1.86 14.36 -11.72
C ASN A 369 -0.60 14.65 -10.89
N ARG A 370 -0.76 15.01 -9.61
CA ARG A 370 0.37 15.21 -8.70
C ARG A 370 1.14 13.92 -8.45
N VAL A 371 0.45 12.80 -8.18
CA VAL A 371 1.06 11.47 -8.04
C VAL A 371 1.88 11.11 -9.27
N ARG A 372 1.32 11.27 -10.46
CA ARG A 372 2.00 10.99 -11.73
C ARG A 372 3.23 11.85 -11.93
N ALA A 373 3.13 13.16 -11.66
CA ALA A 373 4.26 14.08 -11.76
C ALA A 373 5.41 13.69 -10.82
N LEU A 374 5.10 13.30 -9.58
CA LEU A 374 6.09 12.85 -8.59
C LEU A 374 6.76 11.54 -9.02
N LEU A 375 6.00 10.55 -9.50
CA LEU A 375 6.56 9.30 -10.01
C LEU A 375 7.47 9.51 -11.21
N SER A 376 7.11 10.44 -12.11
CA SER A 376 7.89 10.75 -13.32
C SER A 376 9.13 11.60 -13.04
N HIS A 377 9.21 12.25 -11.86
CA HIS A 377 10.35 13.09 -11.46
C HIS A 377 11.56 12.28 -10.98
N GLY A 378 11.37 10.99 -10.63
CA GLY A 378 12.44 10.11 -10.18
C GLY A 378 13.50 9.87 -11.27
N HIS A 379 14.73 9.57 -10.84
CA HIS A 379 15.81 9.19 -11.77
C HIS A 379 15.47 7.89 -12.51
N SER A 380 15.78 7.85 -13.81
CA SER A 380 15.70 6.61 -14.60
C SER A 380 16.92 5.72 -14.43
N ASP A 381 18.06 6.28 -14.01
CA ASP A 381 19.29 5.55 -13.72
C ASP A 381 19.38 5.17 -12.24
N ILE A 382 19.55 3.88 -11.98
CA ILE A 382 19.67 3.34 -10.64
C ILE A 382 20.90 3.87 -9.88
N ALA A 383 21.98 4.16 -10.57
CA ALA A 383 23.20 4.70 -9.98
C ALA A 383 23.03 6.14 -9.47
N LEU A 384 22.13 6.89 -10.07
CA LEU A 384 21.82 8.29 -9.71
C LEU A 384 20.64 8.42 -8.76
N ARG A 385 19.90 7.33 -8.54
CA ARG A 385 18.65 7.32 -7.78
C ARG A 385 18.76 7.95 -6.39
N SER A 386 19.83 7.66 -5.65
CA SER A 386 19.99 8.18 -4.28
C SER A 386 20.51 9.62 -4.24
N GLN A 387 21.16 10.10 -5.31
CA GLN A 387 21.81 11.42 -5.34
C GLN A 387 20.80 12.58 -5.41
N GLY A 388 19.62 12.36 -6.01
CA GLY A 388 18.58 13.38 -6.18
C GLY A 388 17.63 13.53 -5.00
N ARG A 389 17.73 12.70 -3.95
CA ARG A 389 16.79 12.74 -2.83
C ARG A 389 17.00 13.96 -1.94
N LYS A 390 15.89 14.67 -1.67
CA LYS A 390 15.88 15.81 -0.77
C LYS A 390 15.78 15.33 0.68
N THR A 391 16.64 15.83 1.56
CA THR A 391 16.49 15.62 3.00
C THR A 391 15.60 16.73 3.55
N LEU A 392 14.45 16.35 4.09
CA LEU A 392 13.55 17.22 4.83
C LEU A 392 13.94 17.23 6.30
N TYR A 393 13.66 18.32 7.00
CA TYR A 393 13.94 18.50 8.44
C TYR A 393 12.84 19.36 9.07
N PHE A 394 12.72 19.27 10.38
CA PHE A 394 11.74 20.07 11.12
C PHE A 394 12.24 21.50 11.33
N SER A 395 11.34 22.49 11.26
CA SER A 395 11.63 23.82 11.78
C SER A 395 11.90 23.74 13.29
N GLN A 396 12.49 24.78 13.85
CA GLN A 396 12.80 24.80 15.30
C GLN A 396 11.55 24.55 16.16
N SER A 397 10.42 25.19 15.84
CA SER A 397 9.16 24.99 16.58
C SER A 397 8.57 23.60 16.33
N ALA A 398 8.69 23.08 15.10
CA ALA A 398 8.27 21.72 14.76
C ALA A 398 9.09 20.66 15.49
N GLN A 399 10.41 20.86 15.61
CA GLN A 399 11.30 19.98 16.37
C GLN A 399 10.91 19.94 17.86
N GLN A 400 10.66 21.08 18.47
CA GLN A 400 10.19 21.17 19.85
C GLN A 400 8.86 20.47 20.06
N ALA A 401 7.90 20.63 19.14
CA ALA A 401 6.62 19.98 19.20
C ALA A 401 6.76 18.44 19.09
N TRP A 402 7.62 17.97 18.17
CA TRP A 402 7.90 16.54 18.00
C TRP A 402 8.59 15.94 19.23
N GLU A 403 9.63 16.60 19.77
CA GLU A 403 10.35 16.15 20.96
C GLU A 403 9.46 16.09 22.21
N LYS A 404 8.63 17.12 22.40
CA LYS A 404 7.67 17.15 23.50
C LYS A 404 6.72 15.95 23.43
N ASN A 405 6.12 15.72 22.27
CA ASN A 405 5.20 14.61 22.04
C ASN A 405 5.90 13.25 22.20
N PHE A 406 7.10 13.08 21.61
CA PHE A 406 7.90 11.87 21.75
C PHE A 406 8.19 11.54 23.23
N ASN A 407 8.64 12.54 24.01
CA ASN A 407 8.95 12.36 25.42
C ASN A 407 7.69 12.07 26.27
N GLU A 408 6.52 12.61 25.90
CA GLU A 408 5.23 12.30 26.55
C GLU A 408 4.84 10.83 26.30
N MET A 409 4.98 10.37 25.05
CA MET A 409 4.70 8.98 24.68
C MET A 409 5.66 8.01 25.39
N GLU A 410 6.96 8.32 25.43
CA GLU A 410 7.97 7.50 26.10
C GLU A 410 7.66 7.34 27.60
N ARG A 411 7.35 8.45 28.30
CA ARG A 411 6.97 8.36 29.72
C ARG A 411 5.71 7.53 29.94
N ALA A 412 4.76 7.57 29.00
CA ALA A 412 3.51 6.80 29.09
C ALA A 412 3.72 5.29 28.94
N THR A 413 4.90 4.83 28.47
CA THR A 413 5.23 3.40 28.37
C THR A 413 5.90 2.81 29.61
N ALA A 414 6.14 3.61 30.67
CA ALA A 414 6.65 3.11 31.96
C ALA A 414 5.79 1.94 32.51
N ASP A 415 6.30 1.19 33.47
CA ASP A 415 5.59 -0.01 33.97
C ASP A 415 4.23 0.30 34.59
N ASP A 416 4.07 1.51 35.12
CA ASP A 416 2.79 2.07 35.62
C ASP A 416 2.11 3.02 34.62
N GLY A 417 2.64 3.10 33.41
CA GLY A 417 2.19 4.02 32.37
C GLY A 417 0.93 3.56 31.66
N LYS A 418 0.22 4.53 31.06
CA LYS A 418 -1.05 4.29 30.34
C LYS A 418 -0.89 3.51 29.03
N LEU A 419 0.35 3.39 28.52
CA LEU A 419 0.69 2.77 27.23
C LEU A 419 1.60 1.53 27.40
N VAL A 420 1.56 0.88 28.56
CA VAL A 420 2.37 -0.31 28.86
C VAL A 420 2.12 -1.45 27.86
N TYR A 421 0.88 -1.61 27.40
CA TYR A 421 0.50 -2.65 26.40
C TYR A 421 0.80 -2.25 24.96
N GLU A 422 1.10 -0.98 24.71
CA GLU A 422 1.37 -0.42 23.38
C GLU A 422 2.84 -0.07 23.14
N ARG A 423 3.74 -0.50 24.03
CA ARG A 423 5.18 -0.19 23.99
C ARG A 423 5.79 -0.39 22.59
N GLU A 424 5.45 -1.49 21.93
CA GLU A 424 6.00 -1.78 20.62
C GLU A 424 5.60 -0.73 19.57
N PHE A 425 4.34 -0.26 19.58
CA PHE A 425 3.90 0.79 18.67
C PHE A 425 4.54 2.13 19.02
N VAL A 426 4.64 2.45 20.31
CA VAL A 426 5.24 3.71 20.78
C VAL A 426 6.71 3.80 20.40
N ASN A 427 7.46 2.70 20.40
CA ASN A 427 8.84 2.65 19.92
C ASN A 427 9.00 3.12 18.45
N ARG A 428 7.93 3.06 17.65
CA ARG A 428 7.91 3.54 16.25
C ARG A 428 7.06 4.79 16.05
N TYR A 429 6.39 5.25 17.11
CA TYR A 429 5.45 6.37 17.05
C TYR A 429 6.11 7.65 16.50
N GLY A 430 7.24 8.08 17.08
CA GLY A 430 7.96 9.27 16.63
C GLY A 430 8.42 9.20 15.17
N GLU A 431 8.77 8.00 14.70
CA GLU A 431 9.12 7.75 13.31
C GLU A 431 7.90 7.81 12.39
N HIS A 432 6.74 7.27 12.79
CA HIS A 432 5.48 7.41 12.05
C HIS A 432 5.08 8.88 11.90
N VAL A 433 5.18 9.67 12.96
CA VAL A 433 4.91 11.12 12.92
C VAL A 433 5.83 11.80 11.92
N ALA A 434 7.13 11.53 11.97
CA ALA A 434 8.10 12.15 11.08
C ALA A 434 7.86 11.78 9.61
N ARG A 435 7.60 10.50 9.31
CA ARG A 435 7.30 10.03 7.96
C ARG A 435 6.04 10.69 7.40
N LEU A 436 4.95 10.74 8.18
CA LEU A 436 3.71 11.39 7.77
C LEU A 436 3.88 12.89 7.57
N ALA A 437 4.58 13.58 8.48
CA ALA A 437 4.85 15.00 8.35
C ALA A 437 5.65 15.32 7.07
N ALA A 438 6.67 14.50 6.76
CA ALA A 438 7.46 14.63 5.54
C ALA A 438 6.61 14.41 4.28
N LEU A 439 5.76 13.38 4.26
CA LEU A 439 4.86 13.09 3.15
C LEU A 439 3.82 14.20 2.96
N PHE A 440 3.22 14.69 4.03
CA PHE A 440 2.27 15.80 3.99
C PHE A 440 2.90 17.07 3.40
N HIS A 441 4.09 17.41 3.89
CA HIS A 441 4.80 18.60 3.46
C HIS A 441 5.23 18.50 1.99
N PHE A 442 5.89 17.39 1.61
CA PHE A 442 6.47 17.26 0.27
C PHE A 442 5.40 17.06 -0.81
N PHE A 443 4.34 16.32 -0.52
CA PHE A 443 3.25 16.15 -1.48
C PHE A 443 2.60 17.48 -1.86
N GLU A 444 2.36 18.36 -0.89
CA GLU A 444 1.73 19.66 -1.12
C GLU A 444 2.69 20.71 -1.71
N ARG A 445 3.95 20.72 -1.27
CA ARG A 445 4.89 21.82 -1.51
C ARG A 445 6.13 21.45 -2.29
N GLY A 446 6.46 20.17 -2.47
CA GLY A 446 7.66 19.73 -3.20
C GLY A 446 7.64 20.25 -4.64
N LYS A 447 8.68 20.97 -5.02
CA LYS A 447 8.86 21.49 -6.38
C LYS A 447 9.54 20.42 -7.24
N LEU A 448 9.04 20.24 -8.45
CA LEU A 448 9.54 19.26 -9.42
C LEU A 448 10.42 19.90 -10.50
N ASP A 449 10.37 21.23 -10.63
CA ASP A 449 11.16 21.93 -11.63
C ASP A 449 12.61 22.09 -11.18
N GLY A 450 13.56 21.84 -12.08
CA GLY A 450 15.00 22.04 -11.85
C GLY A 450 15.41 23.50 -11.56
N ALA A 451 14.46 24.43 -11.51
CA ALA A 451 14.62 25.82 -11.14
C ALA A 451 14.71 26.04 -9.60
N SER A 452 14.52 24.98 -8.79
CA SER A 452 14.75 25.08 -7.35
C SER A 452 16.24 25.28 -7.12
N ARG A 453 16.64 26.49 -6.72
CA ARG A 453 17.97 26.71 -6.15
C ARG A 453 18.17 25.70 -5.03
N ALA A 454 19.34 25.09 -4.96
CA ALA A 454 19.68 24.03 -4.01
C ALA A 454 19.37 24.35 -2.52
N ASP A 455 19.01 25.59 -2.20
CA ASP A 455 18.81 26.17 -0.88
C ASP A 455 17.39 26.71 -0.61
N ASP A 456 16.34 26.26 -1.30
CA ASP A 456 14.99 26.70 -0.91
C ASP A 456 14.57 26.04 0.41
N ALA A 457 14.90 26.70 1.52
CA ALA A 457 14.58 26.25 2.89
C ALA A 457 13.09 25.98 3.07
N THR A 458 12.21 26.73 2.38
CA THR A 458 10.75 26.55 2.49
C THR A 458 10.25 25.24 1.94
N GLU A 459 11.01 24.59 1.06
CA GLU A 459 10.69 23.27 0.51
C GLU A 459 11.15 22.12 1.44
N ARG A 460 12.24 22.33 2.18
CA ARG A 460 12.85 21.28 3.01
C ARG A 460 12.43 21.36 4.47
N GLU A 461 12.04 22.54 4.93
CA GLU A 461 11.70 22.80 6.33
C GLU A 461 10.24 22.54 6.60
N ILE A 462 9.95 21.54 7.44
CA ILE A 462 8.60 21.14 7.80
C ILE A 462 8.11 22.03 8.95
N PRO A 463 7.00 22.78 8.77
CA PRO A 463 6.47 23.65 9.80
C PRO A 463 5.76 22.88 10.92
N GLU A 464 5.66 23.49 12.11
CA GLU A 464 5.01 22.94 13.30
C GLU A 464 3.56 22.46 13.04
N ALA A 465 2.78 23.24 12.28
CA ALA A 465 1.40 22.88 11.95
C ALA A 465 1.30 21.52 11.23
N THR A 466 2.28 21.20 10.36
CA THR A 466 2.33 19.92 9.66
C THR A 466 2.67 18.78 10.61
N VAL A 467 3.62 18.99 11.53
CA VAL A 467 3.98 17.98 12.56
C VAL A 467 2.81 17.75 13.50
N THR A 468 2.13 18.80 13.96
CA THR A 468 0.92 18.71 14.81
C THR A 468 -0.20 17.94 14.10
N SER A 469 -0.37 18.15 12.80
CA SER A 469 -1.32 17.40 11.98
C SER A 469 -0.95 15.91 11.89
N ALA A 470 0.32 15.60 11.69
CA ALA A 470 0.81 14.21 11.67
C ALA A 470 0.64 13.52 13.04
N ILE A 471 0.92 14.22 14.15
CA ILE A 471 0.68 13.74 15.52
C ILE A 471 -0.78 13.31 15.68
N ARG A 472 -1.74 14.17 15.31
CA ARG A 472 -3.18 13.87 15.44
C ARG A 472 -3.58 12.61 14.64
N VAL A 473 -2.99 12.41 13.47
CA VAL A 473 -3.25 11.22 12.66
C VAL A 473 -2.63 9.97 13.29
N VAL A 474 -1.39 10.04 13.81
CA VAL A 474 -0.74 8.89 14.45
C VAL A 474 -1.41 8.55 15.79
N ASP A 475 -1.89 9.53 16.55
CA ASP A 475 -2.68 9.31 17.77
C ASP A 475 -3.95 8.49 17.48
N TRP A 476 -4.60 8.76 16.36
CA TRP A 476 -5.72 7.96 15.93
C TRP A 476 -5.31 6.50 15.63
N TYR A 477 -4.20 6.29 14.91
CA TYR A 477 -3.69 4.94 14.65
C TYR A 477 -3.24 4.23 15.94
N LEU A 478 -2.68 4.95 16.91
CA LEU A 478 -2.40 4.42 18.25
C LEU A 478 -3.69 3.96 18.93
N SER A 479 -4.79 4.72 18.82
CA SER A 479 -6.09 4.30 19.36
C SER A 479 -6.64 3.04 18.68
N GLU A 480 -6.46 2.91 17.37
CA GLU A 480 -6.81 1.69 16.63
C GLU A 480 -5.94 0.49 17.05
N PHE A 481 -4.62 0.71 17.24
CA PHE A 481 -3.72 -0.32 17.75
C PHE A 481 -4.18 -0.80 19.15
N LYS A 482 -4.58 0.11 20.04
CA LYS A 482 -5.16 -0.23 21.36
C LYS A 482 -6.40 -1.09 21.23
N ARG A 483 -7.32 -0.75 20.35
CA ARG A 483 -8.55 -1.53 20.12
C ARG A 483 -8.29 -2.99 19.77
N VAL A 484 -7.17 -3.27 19.15
CA VAL A 484 -6.80 -4.63 18.70
C VAL A 484 -5.91 -5.36 19.70
N PHE A 485 -4.91 -4.67 20.25
CA PHE A 485 -3.83 -5.33 21.00
C PHE A 485 -3.90 -5.12 22.52
N ASN A 486 -4.66 -4.12 23.01
CA ASN A 486 -4.85 -3.96 24.44
C ASN A 486 -6.01 -4.87 24.90
N PRO A 487 -5.75 -5.85 25.80
CA PRO A 487 -6.77 -6.81 26.21
C PRO A 487 -7.99 -6.17 26.88
N GLU A 488 -7.77 -5.10 27.65
CA GLU A 488 -8.86 -4.39 28.36
C GLU A 488 -9.72 -3.60 27.38
N VAL A 489 -9.11 -2.87 26.46
CA VAL A 489 -9.81 -2.08 25.43
C VAL A 489 -10.57 -3.01 24.48
N ALA A 490 -9.94 -4.10 24.05
CA ALA A 490 -10.59 -5.10 23.19
C ALA A 490 -11.80 -5.75 23.88
N MET A 491 -11.68 -6.07 25.19
CA MET A 491 -12.78 -6.62 25.97
C MET A 491 -13.93 -5.60 26.11
N ARG A 492 -13.61 -4.34 26.39
CA ARG A 492 -14.59 -3.25 26.48
C ARG A 492 -15.33 -3.04 25.15
N GLU A 493 -14.64 -3.04 24.04
CA GLU A 493 -15.23 -2.92 22.69
C GLU A 493 -16.21 -4.08 22.38
N MET A 494 -15.81 -5.32 22.70
CA MET A 494 -16.68 -6.48 22.56
C MET A 494 -17.91 -6.38 23.45
N ALA A 495 -17.73 -5.94 24.68
CA ALA A 495 -18.80 -5.76 25.66
C ALA A 495 -19.81 -4.70 25.19
N LEU A 496 -19.34 -3.54 24.72
CA LEU A 496 -20.19 -2.49 24.14
C LEU A 496 -20.98 -2.99 22.94
N TYR A 497 -20.34 -3.79 22.07
CA TYR A 497 -21.02 -4.40 20.93
C TYR A 497 -22.15 -5.34 21.38
N VAL A 498 -21.90 -6.21 22.35
CA VAL A 498 -22.91 -7.13 22.90
C VAL A 498 -24.06 -6.34 23.53
N LEU A 499 -23.78 -5.30 24.31
CA LEU A 499 -24.80 -4.44 24.92
C LEU A 499 -25.66 -3.70 23.87
N LYS A 500 -25.03 -3.16 22.81
CA LYS A 500 -25.78 -2.54 21.70
C LYS A 500 -26.73 -3.54 21.02
N ARG A 501 -26.29 -4.78 20.82
CA ARG A 501 -27.12 -5.85 20.24
C ARG A 501 -28.23 -6.27 21.18
N LEU A 502 -27.94 -6.42 22.47
CA LEU A 502 -28.93 -6.72 23.49
C LEU A 502 -30.01 -5.64 23.52
N LYS A 503 -29.62 -4.37 23.58
CA LYS A 503 -30.54 -3.23 23.51
C LYS A 503 -31.42 -3.28 22.27
N GLN A 504 -30.81 -3.44 21.09
CA GLN A 504 -31.56 -3.52 19.84
C GLN A 504 -32.63 -4.62 19.87
N MET A 505 -32.28 -5.82 20.38
CA MET A 505 -33.24 -6.93 20.48
C MET A 505 -34.38 -6.64 21.48
N LEU A 506 -34.08 -5.93 22.54
CA LEU A 506 -35.13 -5.50 23.52
C LEU A 506 -36.05 -4.44 22.92
N ASP A 507 -35.49 -3.46 22.18
CA ASP A 507 -36.27 -2.42 21.50
C ASP A 507 -37.19 -3.04 20.42
N GLU A 508 -36.71 -4.00 19.66
CA GLU A 508 -37.51 -4.76 18.68
C GLU A 508 -38.66 -5.54 19.34
N ARG A 509 -38.42 -6.17 20.51
CA ARG A 509 -39.43 -6.93 21.23
C ARG A 509 -40.50 -6.06 21.87
N ASN A 510 -40.13 -4.85 22.30
CA ASN A 510 -41.02 -3.94 22.98
C ASN A 510 -41.65 -2.87 22.06
N ASN A 511 -41.63 -3.09 20.74
CA ASN A 511 -42.18 -2.19 19.70
C ASN A 511 -41.71 -0.73 19.87
N GLY A 512 -40.45 -0.54 20.30
CA GLY A 512 -39.86 0.79 20.51
C GLY A 512 -40.38 1.51 21.74
N GLN A 513 -41.20 0.89 22.60
CA GLN A 513 -41.55 1.46 23.89
C GLN A 513 -40.33 1.42 24.80
N LEU A 514 -39.98 2.58 25.35
CA LEU A 514 -38.90 2.70 26.34
C LEU A 514 -39.23 1.80 27.54
N LEU A 515 -38.30 0.89 27.85
CA LEU A 515 -38.38 0.07 29.05
C LEU A 515 -38.18 1.00 30.25
N GLU A 516 -39.23 1.23 31.04
CA GLU A 516 -39.09 1.96 32.30
C GLU A 516 -38.26 1.14 33.29
N PRO A 517 -37.44 1.82 34.14
CA PRO A 517 -36.76 1.13 35.24
C PRO A 517 -37.80 0.51 36.17
N LEU A 518 -37.82 -0.80 36.21
CA LEU A 518 -38.78 -1.55 37.01
C LEU A 518 -38.41 -1.47 38.50
N GLY A 519 -39.41 -1.12 39.34
CA GLY A 519 -39.26 -1.18 40.80
C GLY A 519 -39.07 -2.61 41.32
N MET A 520 -38.58 -2.76 42.57
CA MET A 520 -38.44 -4.07 43.20
C MET A 520 -39.82 -4.77 43.23
N GLY A 521 -39.91 -5.95 42.60
CA GLY A 521 -41.11 -6.77 42.60
C GLY A 521 -41.89 -6.84 41.27
N GLN A 522 -41.49 -6.12 40.23
CA GLN A 522 -42.12 -6.20 38.90
C GLN A 522 -41.54 -7.32 38.03
N ASP A 523 -42.33 -7.82 37.08
CA ASP A 523 -41.90 -8.88 36.15
C ASP A 523 -40.82 -8.36 35.16
N HIS A 524 -39.62 -8.91 35.27
CA HIS A 524 -38.46 -8.56 34.44
C HIS A 524 -38.44 -9.32 33.11
N SER A 525 -39.53 -10.00 32.73
CA SER A 525 -39.56 -10.81 31.50
C SER A 525 -39.27 -10.00 30.22
N ASN A 526 -39.71 -8.74 30.19
CA ASN A 526 -39.52 -7.82 29.04
C ASN A 526 -38.08 -7.31 28.93
N CYS A 527 -37.26 -7.48 29.96
CA CYS A 527 -35.85 -7.09 29.97
C CYS A 527 -34.90 -8.26 29.68
N ARG A 528 -35.46 -9.43 29.30
CA ARG A 528 -34.70 -10.66 29.11
C ARG A 528 -34.65 -11.10 27.64
N VAL A 529 -33.49 -11.53 27.21
CA VAL A 529 -33.26 -12.13 25.88
C VAL A 529 -32.66 -13.51 26.08
N PRO A 530 -33.10 -14.54 25.34
CA PRO A 530 -32.46 -15.85 25.37
C PRO A 530 -30.98 -15.75 24.97
N TYR A 531 -30.12 -16.42 25.72
CA TYR A 531 -28.68 -16.37 25.56
C TYR A 531 -28.24 -16.77 24.13
N HIS A 532 -28.82 -17.85 23.60
CA HIS A 532 -28.51 -18.35 22.28
C HIS A 532 -28.95 -17.39 21.15
N GLU A 533 -30.06 -16.67 21.31
CA GLU A 533 -30.53 -15.67 20.35
C GLU A 533 -29.60 -14.46 20.32
N LEU A 534 -29.19 -13.93 21.48
CA LEU A 534 -28.25 -12.82 21.54
C LEU A 534 -26.92 -13.20 20.89
N ARG A 535 -26.42 -14.42 21.19
CA ARG A 535 -25.20 -14.91 20.54
C ARG A 535 -25.35 -15.03 19.02
N ALA A 536 -26.47 -15.54 18.54
CA ALA A 536 -26.74 -15.67 17.10
C ALA A 536 -26.81 -14.29 16.40
N ARG A 537 -27.31 -13.26 17.08
CA ARG A 537 -27.34 -11.88 16.58
C ARG A 537 -25.98 -11.17 16.63
N CYS A 538 -25.02 -11.69 17.40
CA CYS A 538 -23.66 -11.17 17.42
C CYS A 538 -22.87 -11.69 16.21
N SER A 539 -22.79 -10.90 15.14
CA SER A 539 -22.14 -11.28 13.88
C SER A 539 -20.61 -11.17 13.89
N ARG A 540 -20.02 -10.54 14.91
CA ARG A 540 -18.55 -10.45 15.04
C ARG A 540 -17.95 -11.84 15.10
N TYR A 541 -16.88 -12.05 14.32
CA TYR A 541 -16.23 -13.36 14.21
C TYR A 541 -15.71 -13.89 15.55
N ASP A 542 -15.06 -13.04 16.32
CA ASP A 542 -14.51 -13.34 17.64
C ASP A 542 -15.59 -13.80 18.63
N LEU A 543 -16.81 -13.24 18.57
CA LEU A 543 -17.95 -13.59 19.42
C LEU A 543 -18.72 -14.85 18.94
N LYS A 544 -18.45 -15.36 17.76
CA LYS A 544 -19.03 -16.65 17.31
C LYS A 544 -18.51 -17.83 18.14
N LYS A 545 -17.28 -17.73 18.70
CA LYS A 545 -16.74 -18.72 19.62
C LYS A 545 -17.46 -18.63 20.97
N THR A 546 -18.11 -19.72 21.39
CA THR A 546 -18.90 -19.75 22.63
C THR A 546 -18.09 -19.28 23.84
N ALA A 547 -16.86 -19.77 24.00
CA ALA A 547 -15.98 -19.40 25.10
C ALA A 547 -15.68 -17.90 25.17
N LYS A 548 -15.50 -17.23 24.00
CA LYS A 548 -15.22 -15.79 23.96
C LYS A 548 -16.48 -14.99 24.26
N PHE A 549 -17.63 -15.41 23.74
CA PHE A 549 -18.91 -14.77 24.06
C PHE A 549 -19.22 -14.90 25.56
N ASP A 550 -19.03 -16.10 26.15
CA ASP A 550 -19.19 -16.35 27.59
C ASP A 550 -18.27 -15.45 28.43
N GLN A 551 -17.03 -15.29 28.00
CA GLN A 551 -16.06 -14.40 28.67
C GLN A 551 -16.56 -12.95 28.70
N VAL A 552 -17.06 -12.46 27.56
CA VAL A 552 -17.60 -11.09 27.47
C VAL A 552 -18.86 -10.90 28.33
N VAL A 553 -19.78 -11.87 28.30
CA VAL A 553 -21.01 -11.77 29.09
C VAL A 553 -20.72 -11.83 30.59
N ARG A 554 -19.80 -12.68 31.05
CA ARG A 554 -19.34 -12.74 32.45
C ARG A 554 -18.63 -11.45 32.86
N TRP A 555 -17.85 -10.84 31.98
CA TRP A 555 -17.20 -9.56 32.22
C TRP A 555 -18.23 -8.44 32.41
N LEU A 556 -19.32 -8.44 31.60
CA LEU A 556 -20.46 -7.52 31.77
C LEU A 556 -21.26 -7.79 33.05
N GLU A 557 -21.44 -9.05 33.43
CA GLU A 557 -22.11 -9.44 34.67
C GLU A 557 -21.30 -8.98 35.88
N GLY A 558 -19.98 -9.19 35.89
CA GLY A 558 -19.09 -8.74 36.96
C GLY A 558 -19.11 -7.21 37.18
N ARG A 559 -19.40 -6.45 36.10
CA ARG A 559 -19.58 -4.97 36.18
C ARG A 559 -21.01 -4.53 36.43
N GLY A 560 -21.93 -5.48 36.59
CA GLY A 560 -23.34 -5.18 36.90
C GLY A 560 -24.16 -4.67 35.72
N ASN A 561 -23.68 -4.74 34.49
CA ASN A 561 -24.41 -4.28 33.30
C ASN A 561 -25.47 -5.27 32.85
N VAL A 562 -25.28 -6.56 33.11
CA VAL A 562 -26.22 -7.64 32.78
C VAL A 562 -26.32 -8.62 33.97
N ALA A 563 -27.35 -9.47 33.99
CA ALA A 563 -27.44 -10.64 34.84
C ALA A 563 -27.70 -11.87 33.99
N ILE A 564 -26.95 -12.93 34.22
CA ILE A 564 -27.23 -14.26 33.66
C ILE A 564 -28.30 -14.91 34.55
N ARG A 565 -29.43 -15.28 33.95
CA ARG A 565 -30.50 -16.00 34.66
C ARG A 565 -30.50 -17.44 34.14
N GLU A 566 -30.25 -18.37 35.05
CA GLU A 566 -30.50 -19.79 34.84
C GLU A 566 -31.85 -20.12 35.51
N LYS A 567 -32.77 -20.78 34.82
CA LYS A 567 -33.98 -21.24 35.45
C LYS A 567 -33.64 -22.31 36.51
N ASP A 568 -34.24 -22.20 37.67
CA ASP A 568 -34.12 -23.16 38.74
C ASP A 568 -34.50 -24.58 38.26
N ALA A 569 -33.56 -25.50 38.44
CA ALA A 569 -33.70 -26.90 38.03
C ALA A 569 -34.87 -27.66 38.72
N ARG A 570 -35.61 -27.00 39.60
CA ARG A 570 -36.71 -27.60 40.41
C ARG A 570 -38.01 -27.84 39.64
N HIS A 571 -38.14 -27.32 38.40
CA HIS A 571 -39.35 -27.42 37.58
C HIS A 571 -39.07 -28.02 36.18
N ALA A 572 -37.88 -28.52 35.90
CA ALA A 572 -37.58 -29.15 34.65
C ALA A 572 -37.79 -30.67 34.76
N GLY A 573 -38.80 -31.16 34.07
CA GLY A 573 -38.94 -32.62 33.85
C GLY A 573 -37.68 -33.19 33.22
N ALA A 574 -37.28 -34.35 33.67
CA ALA A 574 -36.03 -35.02 33.28
C ALA A 574 -35.72 -34.93 31.79
N GLY A 575 -34.64 -34.23 31.42
CA GLY A 575 -34.01 -34.33 30.11
C GLY A 575 -33.81 -33.07 29.27
N LYS A 576 -34.29 -31.89 29.63
CA LYS A 576 -34.02 -30.66 28.85
C LYS A 576 -33.41 -29.58 29.73
N GLN A 577 -32.13 -29.26 29.53
CA GLN A 577 -31.53 -28.02 30.02
C GLN A 577 -32.28 -26.83 29.42
N GLU A 578 -32.99 -26.07 30.25
CA GLU A 578 -33.66 -24.87 29.76
C GLU A 578 -32.63 -23.76 29.40
N PRO A 579 -32.96 -22.94 28.40
CA PRO A 579 -32.03 -21.97 27.87
C PRO A 579 -31.73 -20.86 28.88
N LYS A 580 -30.45 -20.57 29.09
CA LYS A 580 -29.97 -19.39 29.80
C LYS A 580 -30.55 -18.12 29.18
N SER A 581 -30.92 -17.16 29.98
CA SER A 581 -31.34 -15.82 29.53
C SER A 581 -30.42 -14.74 30.09
N ILE A 582 -30.31 -13.63 29.36
CA ILE A 582 -29.53 -12.45 29.76
C ILE A 582 -30.54 -11.33 30.05
N GLU A 583 -30.45 -10.79 31.22
CA GLU A 583 -31.23 -9.65 31.69
C GLU A 583 -30.33 -8.42 31.71
N ILE A 584 -30.75 -7.32 31.10
CA ILE A 584 -30.05 -6.05 31.19
C ILE A 584 -30.36 -5.40 32.53
N LYS A 585 -29.34 -4.94 33.26
CA LYS A 585 -29.47 -4.15 34.47
C LYS A 585 -29.28 -2.69 34.15
N TYR A 586 -30.21 -1.87 34.63
CA TYR A 586 -30.19 -0.43 34.43
C TYR A 586 -29.54 0.28 35.60
N THR A 587 -28.58 1.18 35.32
CA THR A 587 -28.26 2.28 36.23
C THR A 587 -28.96 3.53 35.68
N SER A 588 -30.05 3.94 36.30
CA SER A 588 -30.85 5.08 35.85
C SER A 588 -30.23 6.40 36.30
N LYS A 589 -29.75 7.22 35.33
CA LYS A 589 -29.72 8.68 35.50
C LYS A 589 -30.72 9.24 34.48
N GLY A 590 -31.94 9.55 34.96
CA GLY A 590 -32.97 10.22 34.17
C GLY A 590 -32.55 11.67 33.91
N HIS A 591 -32.50 12.08 32.63
CA HIS A 591 -32.41 13.49 32.25
C HIS A 591 -33.79 13.98 31.80
N TRP A 592 -34.23 15.10 32.33
CA TRP A 592 -35.47 15.78 31.91
C TRP A 592 -35.19 16.58 30.63
N ARG A 593 -35.87 16.28 29.55
CA ARG A 593 -35.87 17.07 28.31
C ARG A 593 -37.30 17.27 27.83
N GLY A 594 -37.74 18.53 27.76
CA GLY A 594 -39.03 18.89 27.15
C GLY A 594 -40.30 18.32 27.83
N GLY A 595 -40.30 18.16 29.17
CA GLY A 595 -41.47 17.66 29.88
C GLY A 595 -41.67 16.14 29.85
N ARG A 596 -40.75 15.38 29.26
CA ARG A 596 -40.69 13.91 29.29
C ARG A 596 -39.37 13.46 29.90
N GLN A 597 -39.40 12.42 30.70
CA GLN A 597 -38.22 11.79 31.28
C GLN A 597 -37.63 10.89 30.21
N GLU A 598 -36.53 11.33 29.58
CA GLU A 598 -35.75 10.50 28.68
C GLU A 598 -34.76 9.68 29.52
N TYR A 599 -34.90 8.36 29.51
CA TYR A 599 -33.94 7.44 30.09
C TYR A 599 -32.82 7.20 29.07
N VAL A 600 -31.70 7.87 29.26
CA VAL A 600 -30.50 7.61 28.47
C VAL A 600 -29.74 6.47 29.14
N PHE A 601 -29.53 5.39 28.41
CA PHE A 601 -28.72 4.27 28.86
C PHE A 601 -27.26 4.72 28.92
N HIS A 602 -26.76 5.04 30.10
CA HIS A 602 -25.34 5.18 30.34
C HIS A 602 -24.76 3.81 30.67
N PHE A 603 -24.05 3.22 29.74
CA PHE A 603 -23.22 2.08 30.03
C PHE A 603 -21.90 2.61 30.61
N ASP A 604 -21.80 2.72 31.94
CA ASP A 604 -20.52 2.95 32.61
C ASP A 604 -19.69 1.66 32.50
N LEU A 605 -18.85 1.59 31.45
CA LEU A 605 -17.93 0.48 31.22
C LEU A 605 -16.50 0.90 31.53
#